data_6329143a0ee47b4878a4e512411fa23b
#
_entry.id   6329143a0ee47b4878a4e512411fa23b
#
_cell.length_a   1.000
_cell.length_b   1.000
_cell.length_c   1.000
_cell.angle_alpha   90.00
_cell.angle_beta   90.00
_cell.angle_gamma   90.00
#
_symmetry.space_group_name_H-M   'P 1'
#
loop_
_entity.id
_entity.type
_entity.pdbx_description
1 polymer ?
#
loop_
_entity_poly.entity_id
_entity_poly.type
_entity_poly.pdbx_seq_one_letter_code
_entity_poly.pdbx_strand_id
1 'polypeptide(L)'
;KMMIDSVHKQNAHIMISIWASFGPQTQQYAKLKEKGLLFDFETWPQSGLSHIWPPRMDYPSGVKVYDAFSPVARQIYWDHLKKLFDYGMDAWWMDSTDPDFFNAKKEHYEQKGAMGSWRSVRNLFPLATVKGIYEKQRKASEEKRVFIMTRSAFAGQQHYGSGLWSGDVASTWDMLRKQVPAGLNYTMTGCPNFNTDIGGFFCGSYNTNGAGSAPRNKQYQELYVRWMQYGLFCPVFRSHGADAPREIYQFGKKGEPVYDAIEKTIRLRYRLLPYLYSTAWQVTSQGESYLRALHYDFASDRRTWDMADEFMFGRSILATPILNPQYTEEKIFREDAMSGWEKKELKDEKIKELNADFTEEKTVTKYLPKGADWFDFNTETLYRGGRDVTIPSALDRTAMFVKAGSILPLAPVMQYATEKQWDNLDIVIYPGCNATFLLYEDEGDNYNYERGAYSTIEMKWDNKKRTLTIDSRKGNFPGMMTNRRFNIRLAGTEDVKTVNYNGTAINVSM
;
A
#
# COMPACT_ATOMS: atom_id res chain seq x y z
N LYS A 1 -8.32 -5.90 25.48
CA LYS A 1 -8.26 -4.46 25.79
C LYS A 1 -6.85 -4.02 26.17
N MET A 2 -6.21 -4.60 27.17
CA MET A 2 -4.85 -4.22 27.62
C MET A 2 -3.83 -4.09 26.48
N MET A 3 -3.81 -5.04 25.53
CA MET A 3 -2.91 -4.99 24.36
C MET A 3 -3.23 -3.78 23.46
N ILE A 4 -4.51 -3.53 23.18
CA ILE A 4 -4.95 -2.37 22.39
C ILE A 4 -4.49 -1.07 23.08
N ASP A 5 -4.78 -0.93 24.36
CA ASP A 5 -4.40 0.24 25.16
C ASP A 5 -2.86 0.45 25.18
N SER A 6 -2.08 -0.65 25.19
CA SER A 6 -0.61 -0.59 25.16
C SER A 6 -0.08 -0.12 23.80
N VAL A 7 -0.72 -0.54 22.71
CA VAL A 7 -0.38 -0.08 21.34
C VAL A 7 -0.70 1.42 21.19
N HIS A 8 -1.88 1.85 21.64
CA HIS A 8 -2.28 3.25 21.56
C HIS A 8 -1.38 4.17 22.39
N LYS A 9 -0.88 3.71 23.55
CA LYS A 9 0.10 4.48 24.35
C LYS A 9 1.42 4.74 23.63
N GLN A 10 1.72 4.00 22.58
CA GLN A 10 2.90 4.19 21.74
C GLN A 10 2.60 5.03 20.48
N ASN A 11 1.45 5.70 20.42
CA ASN A 11 0.96 6.43 19.25
C ASN A 11 0.88 5.55 17.98
N ALA A 12 0.54 4.29 18.17
CA ALA A 12 0.35 3.31 17.11
C ALA A 12 -1.10 2.80 17.08
N HIS A 13 -1.54 2.31 15.94
CA HIS A 13 -2.84 1.69 15.74
C HIS A 13 -2.72 0.18 15.62
N ILE A 14 -3.82 -0.52 15.85
CA ILE A 14 -3.85 -1.99 15.79
C ILE A 14 -4.94 -2.48 14.83
N MET A 15 -4.53 -3.37 13.94
CA MET A 15 -5.40 -4.09 13.02
C MET A 15 -5.49 -5.56 13.44
N ILE A 16 -6.68 -6.13 13.41
CA ILE A 16 -6.88 -7.55 13.70
C ILE A 16 -7.28 -8.30 12.44
N SER A 17 -6.71 -9.52 12.29
CA SER A 17 -7.14 -10.47 11.26
C SER A 17 -8.51 -11.04 11.58
N ILE A 18 -9.41 -10.96 10.63
CA ILE A 18 -10.75 -11.53 10.69
C ILE A 18 -11.05 -12.28 9.40
N TRP A 19 -11.76 -13.39 9.52
CA TRP A 19 -12.13 -14.26 8.41
C TRP A 19 -13.62 -14.23 8.16
N ALA A 20 -14.02 -14.45 6.92
CA ALA A 20 -15.43 -14.56 6.53
C ALA A 20 -15.98 -15.99 6.70
N SER A 21 -15.40 -16.74 7.62
CA SER A 21 -15.76 -18.14 7.91
C SER A 21 -15.67 -18.40 9.41
N PHE A 22 -16.42 -19.40 9.88
CA PHE A 22 -16.56 -19.68 11.31
C PHE A 22 -16.43 -21.16 11.61
N GLY A 23 -15.67 -21.50 12.66
CA GLY A 23 -15.54 -22.85 13.18
C GLY A 23 -16.76 -23.27 14.02
N PRO A 24 -17.09 -24.57 14.08
CA PRO A 24 -18.32 -25.10 14.69
C PRO A 24 -18.43 -24.83 16.19
N GLN A 25 -17.34 -24.51 16.86
CA GLN A 25 -17.33 -24.19 18.31
C GLN A 25 -17.55 -22.70 18.60
N THR A 26 -17.73 -21.86 17.58
CA THR A 26 -17.93 -20.41 17.76
C THR A 26 -19.42 -20.07 17.95
N GLN A 27 -19.68 -19.02 18.71
CA GLN A 27 -21.05 -18.51 18.90
C GLN A 27 -21.66 -18.01 17.58
N GLN A 28 -20.83 -17.44 16.69
CA GLN A 28 -21.23 -16.97 15.37
C GLN A 28 -21.74 -18.13 14.53
N TYR A 29 -20.99 -19.23 14.48
CA TYR A 29 -21.40 -20.44 13.77
C TYR A 29 -22.76 -20.98 14.27
N ALA A 30 -22.95 -21.10 15.58
CA ALA A 30 -24.20 -21.58 16.17
C ALA A 30 -25.39 -20.72 15.72
N LYS A 31 -25.28 -19.39 15.82
CA LYS A 31 -26.35 -18.46 15.42
C LYS A 31 -26.62 -18.47 13.92
N LEU A 32 -25.56 -18.56 13.09
CA LEU A 32 -25.69 -18.62 11.64
C LEU A 32 -26.32 -19.95 11.20
N LYS A 33 -25.90 -21.07 11.81
CA LYS A 33 -26.44 -22.41 11.54
C LYS A 33 -27.93 -22.51 11.88
N GLU A 34 -28.33 -22.01 13.05
CA GLU A 34 -29.73 -21.96 13.48
C GLU A 34 -30.63 -21.26 12.45
N LYS A 35 -30.12 -20.24 11.78
CA LYS A 35 -30.85 -19.45 10.77
C LYS A 35 -30.64 -19.91 9.33
N GLY A 36 -29.90 -20.99 9.09
CA GLY A 36 -29.59 -21.48 7.75
C GLY A 36 -28.73 -20.50 6.92
N LEU A 37 -27.82 -19.77 7.57
CA LEU A 37 -27.00 -18.71 6.97
C LEU A 37 -25.52 -19.12 6.81
N LEU A 38 -25.25 -20.42 6.71
CA LEU A 38 -23.95 -20.99 6.37
C LEU A 38 -24.03 -21.74 5.05
N PHE A 39 -23.02 -21.59 4.20
CA PHE A 39 -22.83 -22.48 3.05
C PHE A 39 -22.32 -23.85 3.52
N ASP A 40 -22.75 -24.91 2.86
CA ASP A 40 -22.43 -26.29 3.28
C ASP A 40 -21.18 -26.83 2.57
N PHE A 41 -20.09 -26.04 2.59
CA PHE A 41 -18.76 -26.48 2.20
C PHE A 41 -17.76 -26.02 3.23
N GLU A 42 -16.70 -26.80 3.41
CA GLU A 42 -15.61 -26.46 4.31
C GLU A 42 -14.56 -25.60 3.63
N THR A 43 -13.99 -24.70 4.40
CA THR A 43 -12.95 -23.79 3.95
C THR A 43 -11.76 -23.76 4.90
N TRP A 44 -10.72 -23.04 4.54
CA TRP A 44 -9.58 -22.74 5.40
C TRP A 44 -9.97 -21.77 6.54
N PRO A 45 -9.43 -21.87 7.77
CA PRO A 45 -8.48 -22.89 8.23
C PRO A 45 -9.15 -24.25 8.46
N GLN A 46 -8.43 -25.31 8.18
CA GLN A 46 -8.92 -26.69 8.31
C GLN A 46 -9.21 -27.12 9.75
N SER A 47 -8.64 -26.45 10.74
CA SER A 47 -8.89 -26.76 12.14
C SER A 47 -10.10 -26.03 12.68
N GLY A 48 -11.23 -26.72 12.81
CA GLY A 48 -12.41 -26.27 13.56
C GLY A 48 -12.30 -26.50 15.07
N LEU A 49 -11.23 -27.13 15.54
CA LEU A 49 -11.00 -27.49 16.93
C LEU A 49 -10.02 -26.50 17.57
N SER A 50 -10.45 -25.81 18.61
CA SER A 50 -9.68 -24.76 19.28
C SER A 50 -8.35 -25.21 19.87
N HIS A 51 -8.18 -26.53 20.12
CA HIS A 51 -6.97 -27.12 20.67
C HIS A 51 -5.97 -27.61 19.62
N ILE A 52 -6.32 -27.53 18.32
CA ILE A 52 -5.42 -27.94 17.23
C ILE A 52 -4.88 -26.67 16.56
N TRP A 53 -3.64 -26.38 16.85
CA TRP A 53 -2.92 -25.30 16.19
C TRP A 53 -1.43 -25.72 15.97
N PRO A 54 -0.86 -25.55 14.79
CA PRO A 54 -1.48 -25.02 13.57
C PRO A 54 -2.56 -25.92 12.97
N PRO A 55 -3.41 -25.40 12.08
CA PRO A 55 -4.45 -26.17 11.39
C PRO A 55 -3.87 -27.40 10.68
N ARG A 56 -4.60 -28.50 10.68
CA ARG A 56 -4.19 -29.74 10.04
C ARG A 56 -5.04 -30.03 8.81
N MET A 57 -4.37 -30.23 7.66
CA MET A 57 -5.03 -30.48 6.37
C MET A 57 -5.72 -31.86 6.30
N ASP A 58 -5.27 -32.81 7.12
CA ASP A 58 -5.78 -34.18 7.22
C ASP A 58 -7.00 -34.29 8.14
N TYR A 59 -7.47 -33.19 8.73
CA TYR A 59 -8.52 -33.19 9.72
C TYR A 59 -9.71 -32.33 9.28
N PRO A 60 -10.97 -32.86 9.25
CA PRO A 60 -12.12 -32.04 8.92
C PRO A 60 -12.26 -30.86 9.88
N SER A 61 -12.27 -29.67 9.35
CA SER A 61 -12.34 -28.46 10.16
C SER A 61 -13.78 -28.17 10.63
N GLY A 62 -14.76 -28.48 9.81
CA GLY A 62 -16.12 -28.00 9.96
C GLY A 62 -16.28 -26.48 9.83
N VAL A 63 -15.22 -25.77 9.48
CA VAL A 63 -15.27 -24.33 9.25
C VAL A 63 -16.08 -24.02 8.00
N LYS A 64 -17.11 -23.20 8.12
CA LYS A 64 -18.02 -22.84 7.02
C LYS A 64 -18.07 -21.36 6.77
N VAL A 65 -18.24 -21.01 5.50
CA VAL A 65 -18.44 -19.63 5.03
C VAL A 65 -19.86 -19.18 5.36
N TYR A 66 -20.02 -17.97 5.88
CA TYR A 66 -21.33 -17.40 6.11
C TYR A 66 -21.93 -16.78 4.83
N ASP A 67 -23.25 -16.70 4.78
CA ASP A 67 -23.95 -16.03 3.69
C ASP A 67 -23.83 -14.49 3.81
N ALA A 68 -22.72 -13.93 3.29
CA ALA A 68 -22.46 -12.49 3.31
C ALA A 68 -23.52 -11.67 2.55
N PHE A 69 -24.33 -12.29 1.73
CA PHE A 69 -25.41 -11.61 0.99
C PHE A 69 -26.62 -11.34 1.87
N SER A 70 -26.77 -12.08 2.97
CA SER A 70 -27.84 -11.89 3.96
C SER A 70 -27.55 -10.71 4.89
N PRO A 71 -28.42 -9.69 4.98
CA PRO A 71 -28.29 -8.62 5.97
C PRO A 71 -28.26 -9.12 7.42
N VAL A 72 -28.98 -10.21 7.70
CA VAL A 72 -29.03 -10.86 9.03
C VAL A 72 -27.66 -11.49 9.36
N ALA A 73 -27.06 -12.19 8.40
CA ALA A 73 -25.74 -12.80 8.60
C ALA A 73 -24.65 -11.74 8.82
N ARG A 74 -24.66 -10.65 8.03
CA ARG A 74 -23.77 -9.50 8.24
C ARG A 74 -23.96 -8.85 9.61
N GLN A 75 -25.20 -8.79 10.12
CA GLN A 75 -25.44 -8.27 11.48
C GLN A 75 -24.84 -9.19 12.55
N ILE A 76 -25.06 -10.51 12.45
CA ILE A 76 -24.48 -11.48 13.38
C ILE A 76 -22.95 -11.37 13.41
N TYR A 77 -22.32 -11.22 12.24
CA TYR A 77 -20.86 -11.03 12.18
C TYR A 77 -20.43 -9.73 12.88
N TRP A 78 -21.08 -8.61 12.56
CA TRP A 78 -20.77 -7.33 13.18
C TRP A 78 -20.98 -7.31 14.69
N ASP A 79 -21.99 -7.92 15.22
CA ASP A 79 -22.28 -7.95 16.66
C ASP A 79 -21.11 -8.48 17.51
N HIS A 80 -20.30 -9.36 16.92
CA HIS A 80 -19.09 -9.86 17.56
C HIS A 80 -17.88 -8.93 17.33
N LEU A 81 -17.73 -8.38 16.14
CA LEU A 81 -16.66 -7.42 15.83
C LEU A 81 -16.84 -6.10 16.58
N LYS A 82 -18.08 -5.69 16.80
CA LYS A 82 -18.38 -4.47 17.57
C LYS A 82 -17.77 -4.47 18.95
N LYS A 83 -17.67 -5.61 19.61
CA LYS A 83 -17.01 -5.73 20.91
C LYS A 83 -15.52 -5.37 20.84
N LEU A 84 -14.84 -5.76 19.76
CA LEU A 84 -13.44 -5.40 19.53
C LEU A 84 -13.31 -3.91 19.15
N PHE A 85 -14.22 -3.42 18.34
CA PHE A 85 -14.31 -2.00 18.00
C PHE A 85 -14.49 -1.13 19.26
N ASP A 86 -15.42 -1.52 20.15
CA ASP A 86 -15.66 -0.83 21.43
C ASP A 86 -14.47 -0.90 22.40
N TYR A 87 -13.58 -1.90 22.25
CA TYR A 87 -12.31 -1.97 22.96
C TYR A 87 -11.22 -1.06 22.38
N GLY A 88 -11.47 -0.46 21.19
CA GLY A 88 -10.57 0.45 20.51
C GLY A 88 -9.85 -0.13 19.30
N MET A 89 -10.28 -1.30 18.77
CA MET A 89 -9.69 -1.81 17.52
C MET A 89 -9.81 -0.79 16.39
N ASP A 90 -8.72 -0.57 15.65
CA ASP A 90 -8.63 0.51 14.68
C ASP A 90 -8.96 0.07 13.25
N ALA A 91 -8.64 -1.17 12.88
CA ALA A 91 -8.75 -1.63 11.51
C ALA A 91 -8.99 -3.14 11.41
N TRP A 92 -9.40 -3.58 10.22
CA TRP A 92 -9.78 -4.95 9.94
C TRP A 92 -8.94 -5.52 8.79
N TRP A 93 -8.21 -6.60 9.10
CA TRP A 93 -7.58 -7.44 8.09
C TRP A 93 -8.57 -8.54 7.71
N MET A 94 -9.31 -8.30 6.64
CA MET A 94 -10.32 -9.24 6.14
C MET A 94 -9.66 -10.23 5.19
N ASP A 95 -9.01 -11.22 5.76
CA ASP A 95 -8.40 -12.30 5.02
C ASP A 95 -9.46 -13.31 4.53
N SER A 96 -9.11 -14.13 3.55
CA SER A 96 -9.98 -15.20 3.01
C SER A 96 -11.37 -14.71 2.58
N THR A 97 -11.45 -13.53 2.00
CA THR A 97 -12.68 -13.00 1.37
C THR A 97 -12.91 -13.54 -0.04
N ASP A 98 -12.03 -14.40 -0.50
CA ASP A 98 -12.13 -15.30 -1.64
C ASP A 98 -12.14 -16.74 -1.13
N PRO A 99 -13.25 -17.21 -0.52
CA PRO A 99 -13.22 -18.44 0.26
C PRO A 99 -12.76 -19.62 -0.58
N ASP A 100 -11.60 -20.17 -0.21
CA ASP A 100 -11.17 -21.46 -0.71
C ASP A 100 -12.02 -22.56 -0.08
N PHE A 101 -12.43 -23.53 -0.85
CA PHE A 101 -13.10 -24.70 -0.31
C PHE A 101 -12.49 -25.98 -0.86
N PHE A 102 -12.39 -26.95 0.05
CA PHE A 102 -11.73 -28.20 -0.21
C PHE A 102 -12.74 -29.20 -0.78
N ASN A 103 -12.27 -30.06 -1.68
CA ASN A 103 -13.10 -31.07 -2.32
C ASN A 103 -14.38 -30.50 -2.93
N ALA A 104 -14.27 -29.37 -3.63
CA ALA A 104 -15.38 -28.69 -4.26
C ALA A 104 -16.16 -29.63 -5.20
N LYS A 105 -17.43 -29.85 -4.91
CA LYS A 105 -18.34 -30.65 -5.71
C LYS A 105 -19.35 -29.76 -6.42
N LYS A 106 -20.01 -30.31 -7.44
CA LYS A 106 -21.01 -29.58 -8.23
C LYS A 106 -22.13 -29.03 -7.33
N GLU A 107 -22.61 -29.81 -6.37
CA GLU A 107 -23.65 -29.41 -5.42
C GLU A 107 -23.27 -28.22 -4.55
N HIS A 108 -21.99 -28.02 -4.25
CA HIS A 108 -21.54 -26.85 -3.48
C HIS A 108 -21.79 -25.54 -4.23
N TYR A 109 -21.60 -25.56 -5.56
CA TYR A 109 -21.86 -24.40 -6.39
C TYR A 109 -23.34 -24.09 -6.58
N GLU A 110 -24.21 -25.08 -6.43
CA GLU A 110 -25.66 -24.93 -6.59
C GLU A 110 -26.36 -24.53 -5.28
N GLN A 111 -25.64 -24.46 -4.15
CA GLN A 111 -26.22 -24.00 -2.90
C GLN A 111 -26.71 -22.57 -3.01
N LYS A 112 -27.91 -22.33 -2.47
CA LYS A 112 -28.57 -21.02 -2.51
C LYS A 112 -28.28 -20.23 -1.26
N GLY A 113 -27.77 -19.01 -1.43
CA GLY A 113 -27.77 -17.96 -0.42
C GLY A 113 -28.85 -16.93 -0.69
N ALA A 114 -28.84 -15.83 0.05
CA ALA A 114 -29.83 -14.76 -0.02
C ALA A 114 -29.95 -14.09 -1.41
N MET A 115 -28.91 -14.13 -2.24
CA MET A 115 -28.90 -13.49 -3.57
C MET A 115 -28.90 -14.47 -4.75
N GLY A 116 -28.86 -15.77 -4.50
CA GLY A 116 -28.81 -16.76 -5.57
C GLY A 116 -27.89 -17.93 -5.23
N SER A 117 -27.54 -18.74 -6.26
CA SER A 117 -26.61 -19.85 -6.07
C SER A 117 -25.18 -19.34 -5.87
N TRP A 118 -24.37 -20.10 -5.09
CA TRP A 118 -22.96 -19.77 -4.92
C TRP A 118 -22.23 -19.57 -6.26
N ARG A 119 -22.56 -20.40 -7.26
CA ARG A 119 -22.05 -20.29 -8.62
C ARG A 119 -22.26 -18.88 -9.22
N SER A 120 -23.45 -18.33 -9.03
CA SER A 120 -23.84 -17.05 -9.64
C SER A 120 -23.29 -15.82 -8.90
N VAL A 121 -23.03 -15.94 -7.59
CA VAL A 121 -22.72 -14.76 -6.74
C VAL A 121 -21.35 -14.80 -6.10
N ARG A 122 -20.59 -15.89 -6.16
CA ARG A 122 -19.34 -16.05 -5.40
C ARG A 122 -18.32 -14.92 -5.65
N ASN A 123 -18.23 -14.41 -6.87
CA ASN A 123 -17.29 -13.32 -7.18
C ASN A 123 -17.68 -11.99 -6.51
N LEU A 124 -18.96 -11.84 -6.10
CA LEU A 124 -19.42 -10.69 -5.33
C LEU A 124 -19.18 -10.83 -3.82
N PHE A 125 -18.73 -12.00 -3.36
CA PHE A 125 -18.58 -12.28 -1.95
C PHE A 125 -17.65 -11.29 -1.22
N PRO A 126 -16.44 -10.93 -1.76
CA PRO A 126 -15.58 -9.94 -1.12
C PRO A 126 -16.27 -8.59 -0.97
N LEU A 127 -16.97 -8.14 -2.01
CA LEU A 127 -17.73 -6.89 -1.97
C LEU A 127 -18.83 -6.94 -0.88
N ALA A 128 -19.58 -8.05 -0.79
CA ALA A 128 -20.69 -8.18 0.15
C ALA A 128 -20.21 -8.19 1.61
N THR A 129 -19.12 -8.90 1.89
CA THR A 129 -18.58 -8.99 3.26
C THR A 129 -17.91 -7.70 3.70
N VAL A 130 -17.12 -7.04 2.83
CA VAL A 130 -16.51 -5.73 3.09
C VAL A 130 -17.57 -4.66 3.32
N LYS A 131 -18.58 -4.59 2.43
CA LYS A 131 -19.75 -3.71 2.59
C LYS A 131 -20.41 -3.87 3.96
N GLY A 132 -20.58 -5.12 4.40
CA GLY A 132 -21.21 -5.43 5.69
C GLY A 132 -20.48 -4.79 6.87
N ILE A 133 -19.15 -4.89 6.91
CA ILE A 133 -18.34 -4.31 7.98
C ILE A 133 -18.32 -2.76 7.87
N TYR A 134 -18.10 -2.24 6.67
CA TYR A 134 -18.06 -0.80 6.44
C TYR A 134 -19.34 -0.10 6.91
N GLU A 135 -20.51 -0.54 6.42
CA GLU A 135 -21.80 0.08 6.73
C GLU A 135 -22.12 0.01 8.24
N LYS A 136 -21.75 -1.09 8.88
CA LYS A 136 -22.02 -1.27 10.31
C LYS A 136 -21.09 -0.43 11.18
N GLN A 137 -19.81 -0.34 10.84
CA GLN A 137 -18.88 0.55 11.55
C GLN A 137 -19.26 2.01 11.36
N ARG A 138 -19.56 2.45 10.13
CA ARG A 138 -20.05 3.81 9.85
C ARG A 138 -21.26 4.18 10.69
N LYS A 139 -22.22 3.24 10.81
CA LYS A 139 -23.41 3.43 11.67
C LYS A 139 -23.05 3.49 13.15
N ALA A 140 -22.00 2.80 13.58
CA ALA A 140 -21.60 2.75 14.98
C ALA A 140 -20.82 3.99 15.42
N SER A 141 -20.03 4.61 14.51
CA SER A 141 -19.23 5.80 14.80
C SER A 141 -18.84 6.55 13.53
N GLU A 142 -18.85 7.87 13.60
CA GLU A 142 -18.28 8.78 12.61
C GLU A 142 -16.89 9.30 13.01
N GLU A 143 -16.43 8.97 14.23
CA GLU A 143 -15.18 9.48 14.81
C GLU A 143 -13.94 8.67 14.38
N LYS A 144 -14.16 7.51 13.77
CA LYS A 144 -13.06 6.64 13.28
C LYS A 144 -13.34 6.16 11.86
N ARG A 145 -12.43 6.50 10.94
CA ARG A 145 -12.50 6.02 9.55
C ARG A 145 -12.41 4.51 9.49
N VAL A 146 -13.22 3.92 8.64
CA VAL A 146 -13.12 2.49 8.36
C VAL A 146 -11.87 2.24 7.55
N PHE A 147 -11.01 1.38 8.04
CA PHE A 147 -9.85 0.90 7.31
C PHE A 147 -9.88 -0.63 7.23
N ILE A 148 -10.03 -1.13 6.02
CA ILE A 148 -10.11 -2.56 5.72
C ILE A 148 -9.00 -2.93 4.74
N MET A 149 -8.22 -3.96 5.07
CA MET A 149 -7.35 -4.66 4.11
C MET A 149 -7.99 -6.00 3.78
N THR A 150 -8.10 -6.32 2.50
CA THR A 150 -8.71 -7.58 2.03
C THR A 150 -7.90 -8.19 0.89
N ARG A 151 -7.95 -9.54 0.78
CA ARG A 151 -7.17 -10.29 -0.22
C ARG A 151 -7.84 -10.33 -1.59
N SER A 152 -9.13 -10.09 -1.66
CA SER A 152 -9.89 -10.13 -2.91
C SER A 152 -10.84 -8.96 -3.04
N ALA A 153 -11.25 -8.67 -4.28
CA ALA A 153 -12.09 -7.53 -4.56
C ALA A 153 -13.05 -7.79 -5.72
N PHE A 154 -14.06 -6.95 -5.80
CA PHE A 154 -14.95 -6.85 -6.94
C PHE A 154 -15.22 -5.37 -7.26
N ALA A 155 -15.61 -5.09 -8.50
CA ALA A 155 -15.92 -3.74 -8.94
C ALA A 155 -16.97 -3.06 -8.03
N GLY A 156 -16.69 -1.84 -7.59
CA GLY A 156 -17.51 -1.11 -6.61
C GLY A 156 -17.01 -1.19 -5.17
N GLN A 157 -16.04 -2.06 -4.86
CA GLN A 157 -15.53 -2.24 -3.50
C GLN A 157 -14.76 -1.01 -2.98
N GLN A 158 -14.21 -0.18 -3.86
CA GLN A 158 -13.56 1.09 -3.51
C GLN A 158 -14.47 2.03 -2.70
N HIS A 159 -15.80 1.91 -2.85
CA HIS A 159 -16.77 2.68 -2.08
C HIS A 159 -16.74 2.38 -0.57
N TYR A 160 -16.21 1.22 -0.18
CA TYR A 160 -16.32 0.70 1.19
C TYR A 160 -15.00 0.78 1.97
N GLY A 161 -14.14 1.76 1.68
CA GLY A 161 -12.95 2.04 2.49
C GLY A 161 -11.96 0.87 2.57
N SER A 162 -11.84 0.08 1.51
CA SER A 162 -10.98 -1.10 1.50
C SER A 162 -9.78 -0.97 0.57
N GLY A 163 -8.66 -1.53 1.03
CA GLY A 163 -7.46 -1.76 0.24
C GLY A 163 -7.29 -3.26 -0.07
N LEU A 164 -6.75 -3.56 -1.24
CA LEU A 164 -6.36 -4.90 -1.64
C LEU A 164 -4.86 -5.09 -1.40
N TRP A 165 -4.45 -6.30 -0.96
CA TRP A 165 -3.08 -6.75 -1.14
C TRP A 165 -3.04 -7.94 -2.09
N SER A 166 -1.88 -8.17 -2.67
CA SER A 166 -1.68 -9.20 -3.71
C SER A 166 -1.71 -10.65 -3.23
N GLY A 167 -2.05 -10.89 -1.96
CA GLY A 167 -2.07 -12.21 -1.34
C GLY A 167 -0.69 -12.70 -0.89
N ASP A 168 -0.62 -13.98 -0.52
CA ASP A 168 0.56 -14.63 0.03
C ASP A 168 1.57 -14.97 -1.09
N VAL A 169 2.25 -13.97 -1.59
CA VAL A 169 3.17 -14.11 -2.72
C VAL A 169 4.56 -14.59 -2.28
N ALA A 170 5.24 -15.34 -3.14
CA ALA A 170 6.60 -15.78 -2.88
C ALA A 170 7.60 -14.61 -2.91
N SER A 171 8.65 -14.70 -2.08
CA SER A 171 9.77 -13.75 -2.06
C SER A 171 10.70 -13.99 -3.25
N THR A 172 10.31 -13.54 -4.44
CA THR A 172 11.11 -13.71 -5.66
C THR A 172 11.11 -12.43 -6.51
N TRP A 173 12.13 -12.26 -7.31
CA TRP A 173 12.21 -11.16 -8.28
C TRP A 173 11.10 -11.25 -9.33
N ASP A 174 10.78 -12.46 -9.79
CA ASP A 174 9.65 -12.66 -10.71
C ASP A 174 8.33 -12.15 -10.13
N MET A 175 8.10 -12.42 -8.84
CA MET A 175 6.90 -11.94 -8.18
C MET A 175 6.93 -10.42 -7.97
N LEU A 176 8.08 -9.83 -7.65
CA LEU A 176 8.22 -8.37 -7.57
C LEU A 176 7.92 -7.71 -8.93
N ARG A 177 8.45 -8.26 -10.02
CA ARG A 177 8.12 -7.77 -11.38
C ARG A 177 6.62 -7.81 -11.66
N LYS A 178 5.92 -8.86 -11.23
CA LYS A 178 4.47 -9.02 -11.41
C LYS A 178 3.62 -8.07 -10.56
N GLN A 179 4.14 -7.56 -9.45
CA GLN A 179 3.40 -6.62 -8.59
C GLN A 179 3.06 -5.31 -9.33
N VAL A 180 3.96 -4.82 -10.17
CA VAL A 180 3.75 -3.56 -10.89
C VAL A 180 2.54 -3.66 -11.84
N PRO A 181 2.52 -4.55 -12.84
CA PRO A 181 1.38 -4.66 -13.75
C PRO A 181 0.10 -5.13 -13.03
N ALA A 182 0.20 -5.95 -11.97
CA ALA A 182 -0.97 -6.32 -11.17
C ALA A 182 -1.62 -5.10 -10.52
N GLY A 183 -0.81 -4.23 -9.90
CA GLY A 183 -1.28 -2.98 -9.31
C GLY A 183 -1.87 -2.04 -10.34
N LEU A 184 -1.21 -1.85 -11.48
CA LEU A 184 -1.71 -1.00 -12.56
C LEU A 184 -3.04 -1.51 -13.12
N ASN A 185 -3.14 -2.80 -13.41
CA ASN A 185 -4.38 -3.41 -13.90
C ASN A 185 -5.52 -3.28 -12.88
N TYR A 186 -5.23 -3.48 -11.60
CA TYR A 186 -6.22 -3.31 -10.54
C TYR A 186 -6.72 -1.87 -10.46
N THR A 187 -5.81 -0.88 -10.47
CA THR A 187 -6.21 0.53 -10.40
C THR A 187 -6.99 0.99 -11.65
N MET A 188 -6.73 0.39 -12.81
CA MET A 188 -7.50 0.62 -14.04
C MET A 188 -8.97 0.20 -13.94
N THR A 189 -9.33 -0.68 -13.00
CA THR A 189 -10.73 -1.03 -12.72
C THR A 189 -11.47 0.01 -11.89
N GLY A 190 -10.83 1.12 -11.52
CA GLY A 190 -11.35 2.15 -10.62
C GLY A 190 -11.15 1.85 -9.13
N CYS A 191 -10.38 0.82 -8.78
CA CYS A 191 -10.05 0.45 -7.42
C CYS A 191 -8.64 0.97 -7.06
N PRO A 192 -8.48 2.11 -6.37
CA PRO A 192 -7.18 2.80 -6.29
C PRO A 192 -6.20 2.19 -5.29
N ASN A 193 -6.67 1.37 -4.35
CA ASN A 193 -5.91 0.96 -3.18
C ASN A 193 -5.29 -0.43 -3.35
N PHE A 194 -4.27 -0.55 -4.22
CA PHE A 194 -3.48 -1.76 -4.38
C PHE A 194 -2.24 -1.74 -3.49
N ASN A 195 -1.98 -2.86 -2.81
CA ASN A 195 -0.83 -3.01 -1.93
C ASN A 195 -0.18 -4.38 -2.11
N THR A 196 0.99 -4.54 -1.51
CA THR A 196 1.78 -5.77 -1.56
C THR A 196 2.35 -6.10 -0.18
N ASP A 197 2.70 -7.36 0.02
CA ASP A 197 3.56 -7.79 1.12
C ASP A 197 5.00 -7.45 0.75
N ILE A 198 5.56 -6.40 1.35
CA ILE A 198 6.94 -5.98 1.05
C ILE A 198 7.91 -7.10 1.41
N GLY A 199 8.71 -7.48 0.43
CA GLY A 199 9.65 -8.59 0.53
C GLY A 199 9.07 -9.96 0.20
N GLY A 200 7.79 -10.02 -0.23
CA GLY A 200 7.04 -11.25 -0.45
C GLY A 200 6.58 -11.89 0.86
N PHE A 201 5.50 -12.67 0.84
CA PHE A 201 4.98 -13.33 2.05
C PHE A 201 5.86 -14.50 2.49
N PHE A 202 6.16 -15.44 1.60
CA PHE A 202 6.97 -16.63 1.89
C PHE A 202 8.44 -16.37 1.60
N CYS A 203 9.25 -16.20 2.65
CA CYS A 203 10.71 -16.03 2.53
C CYS A 203 11.52 -17.21 3.10
N GLY A 204 10.88 -18.31 3.42
CA GLY A 204 11.50 -19.45 4.09
C GLY A 204 12.69 -20.08 3.34
N SER A 205 12.68 -20.00 2.00
CA SER A 205 13.80 -20.47 1.17
C SER A 205 15.11 -19.69 1.37
N TYR A 206 15.06 -18.50 1.97
CA TYR A 206 16.23 -17.69 2.32
C TYR A 206 16.70 -17.91 3.77
N ASN A 207 16.04 -18.78 4.53
CA ASN A 207 16.44 -19.16 5.89
C ASN A 207 17.61 -20.16 5.85
N THR A 208 18.70 -19.83 5.16
CA THR A 208 19.85 -20.74 4.93
C THR A 208 20.69 -21.00 6.18
N ASN A 209 20.59 -20.12 7.18
CA ASN A 209 21.33 -20.21 8.45
C ASN A 209 20.40 -20.46 9.66
N GLY A 210 19.32 -21.22 9.45
CA GLY A 210 18.32 -21.53 10.47
C GLY A 210 17.06 -20.70 10.35
N ALA A 211 16.01 -21.10 11.08
CA ALA A 211 14.72 -20.44 11.07
C ALA A 211 14.83 -18.94 11.38
N GLY A 212 14.17 -18.09 10.60
CA GLY A 212 14.16 -16.64 10.77
C GLY A 212 15.42 -15.92 10.26
N SER A 213 16.35 -16.61 9.59
CA SER A 213 17.63 -16.02 9.15
C SER A 213 17.56 -15.27 7.82
N ALA A 214 16.43 -15.28 7.11
CA ALA A 214 16.28 -14.62 5.80
C ALA A 214 16.74 -13.14 5.79
N PRO A 215 16.47 -12.31 6.81
CA PRO A 215 16.94 -10.91 6.83
C PRO A 215 18.48 -10.77 6.83
N ARG A 216 19.22 -11.83 7.06
CA ARG A 216 20.70 -11.86 6.98
C ARG A 216 21.22 -12.47 5.69
N ASN A 217 20.34 -13.01 4.86
CA ASN A 217 20.69 -13.56 3.54
C ASN A 217 20.81 -12.43 2.52
N LYS A 218 21.97 -12.34 1.85
CA LYS A 218 22.28 -11.25 0.92
C LYS A 218 21.30 -11.15 -0.26
N GLN A 219 20.86 -12.28 -0.81
CA GLN A 219 19.86 -12.29 -1.90
C GLN A 219 18.51 -11.74 -1.43
N TYR A 220 18.06 -12.12 -0.23
CA TYR A 220 16.82 -11.60 0.34
C TYR A 220 16.95 -10.12 0.73
N GLN A 221 18.11 -9.69 1.25
CA GLN A 221 18.38 -8.31 1.59
C GLN A 221 18.20 -7.38 0.38
N GLU A 222 18.80 -7.72 -0.77
CA GLU A 222 18.63 -6.93 -1.98
C GLU A 222 17.18 -6.91 -2.45
N LEU A 223 16.55 -8.08 -2.56
CA LEU A 223 15.14 -8.19 -2.96
C LEU A 223 14.23 -7.37 -2.03
N TYR A 224 14.44 -7.48 -0.72
CA TYR A 224 13.64 -6.77 0.27
C TYR A 224 13.78 -5.25 0.14
N VAL A 225 15.01 -4.73 0.01
CA VAL A 225 15.25 -3.28 -0.18
C VAL A 225 14.57 -2.79 -1.47
N ARG A 226 14.72 -3.50 -2.58
CA ARG A 226 14.08 -3.09 -3.85
C ARG A 226 12.55 -3.18 -3.76
N TRP A 227 12.01 -4.15 -3.03
CA TRP A 227 10.58 -4.23 -2.77
C TRP A 227 10.08 -3.11 -1.84
N MET A 228 10.88 -2.73 -0.82
CA MET A 228 10.61 -1.54 0.01
C MET A 228 10.52 -0.28 -0.84
N GLN A 229 11.45 -0.09 -1.77
CA GLN A 229 11.47 1.06 -2.68
C GLN A 229 10.24 1.07 -3.61
N TYR A 230 9.77 -0.08 -4.08
CA TYR A 230 8.49 -0.18 -4.78
C TYR A 230 7.29 0.09 -3.85
N GLY A 231 7.31 -0.49 -2.66
CA GLY A 231 6.25 -0.33 -1.66
C GLY A 231 6.04 1.11 -1.21
N LEU A 232 7.07 1.97 -1.32
CA LEU A 232 6.98 3.41 -1.10
C LEU A 232 5.79 4.04 -1.85
N PHE A 233 5.49 3.54 -3.04
CA PHE A 233 4.43 4.06 -3.92
C PHE A 233 3.07 3.38 -3.68
N CYS A 234 2.99 2.36 -2.84
CA CYS A 234 1.70 1.76 -2.48
C CYS A 234 0.94 2.62 -1.48
N PRO A 235 -0.40 2.70 -1.54
CA PRO A 235 -1.21 3.43 -0.56
C PRO A 235 -0.93 3.02 0.88
N VAL A 236 -0.74 1.72 1.14
CA VAL A 236 -0.30 1.21 2.45
C VAL A 236 1.13 0.69 2.33
N PHE A 237 2.05 1.39 2.98
CA PHE A 237 3.47 1.03 3.05
C PHE A 237 3.69 0.08 4.21
N ARG A 238 3.72 -1.23 3.93
CA ARG A 238 3.74 -2.23 4.98
C ARG A 238 4.68 -3.39 4.68
N SER A 239 5.44 -3.80 5.69
CA SER A 239 6.18 -5.07 5.70
C SER A 239 5.32 -6.15 6.31
N HIS A 240 5.15 -7.28 5.62
CA HIS A 240 4.36 -8.41 6.10
C HIS A 240 4.83 -9.71 5.46
N GLY A 241 4.69 -10.81 6.19
CA GLY A 241 4.96 -12.16 5.68
C GLY A 241 5.25 -13.17 6.77
N ALA A 242 5.44 -14.41 6.34
CA ALA A 242 5.81 -15.56 7.18
C ALA A 242 7.33 -15.79 7.19
N ASP A 243 7.75 -16.80 7.92
CA ASP A 243 9.06 -17.45 7.93
C ASP A 243 10.20 -16.67 8.58
N ALA A 244 10.14 -15.35 8.66
CA ALA A 244 11.18 -14.54 9.31
C ALA A 244 10.60 -13.20 9.84
N PRO A 245 11.16 -12.68 10.93
CA PRO A 245 10.87 -11.32 11.40
C PRO A 245 11.42 -10.28 10.41
N ARG A 246 10.74 -9.13 10.26
CA ARG A 246 11.05 -8.14 9.21
C ARG A 246 11.19 -6.71 9.72
N GLU A 247 11.35 -6.53 11.00
CA GLU A 247 11.71 -5.25 11.58
C GLU A 247 13.09 -4.82 11.06
N ILE A 248 13.27 -3.51 10.83
CA ILE A 248 14.48 -2.97 10.21
C ILE A 248 15.78 -3.45 10.87
N TYR A 249 15.80 -3.59 12.19
CA TYR A 249 16.98 -4.04 12.94
C TYR A 249 17.33 -5.52 12.70
N GLN A 250 16.43 -6.31 12.11
CA GLN A 250 16.72 -7.68 11.68
C GLN A 250 17.67 -7.71 10.47
N PHE A 251 17.60 -6.68 9.63
CA PHE A 251 18.41 -6.57 8.42
C PHE A 251 19.81 -6.00 8.65
N GLY A 252 20.06 -5.42 9.82
CA GLY A 252 21.36 -4.81 10.13
C GLY A 252 21.27 -3.78 11.24
N LYS A 253 22.31 -2.97 11.34
CA LYS A 253 22.44 -1.85 12.27
C LYS A 253 22.62 -0.56 11.49
N LYS A 254 22.33 0.57 12.13
CA LYS A 254 22.60 1.89 11.55
C LYS A 254 24.08 2.00 11.15
N GLY A 255 24.33 2.48 9.95
CA GLY A 255 25.65 2.53 9.30
C GLY A 255 25.95 1.31 8.42
N GLU A 256 25.09 0.27 8.42
CA GLU A 256 25.19 -0.84 7.48
C GLU A 256 24.32 -0.57 6.25
N PRO A 257 24.79 -0.88 5.02
CA PRO A 257 24.14 -0.47 3.77
C PRO A 257 22.66 -0.84 3.67
N VAL A 258 22.30 -2.05 4.11
CA VAL A 258 20.91 -2.55 4.01
C VAL A 258 19.98 -1.81 4.99
N TYR A 259 20.42 -1.66 6.25
CA TYR A 259 19.66 -0.90 7.24
C TYR A 259 19.44 0.54 6.79
N ASP A 260 20.53 1.20 6.35
CA ASP A 260 20.47 2.60 5.94
C ASP A 260 19.59 2.80 4.70
N ALA A 261 19.59 1.85 3.74
CA ALA A 261 18.72 1.88 2.59
C ALA A 261 17.22 1.77 2.96
N ILE A 262 16.91 0.88 3.91
CA ILE A 262 15.54 0.71 4.44
C ILE A 262 15.12 1.98 5.19
N GLU A 263 15.95 2.48 6.12
CA GLU A 263 15.67 3.69 6.88
C GLU A 263 15.44 4.90 5.96
N LYS A 264 16.28 5.08 4.94
CA LYS A 264 16.16 6.16 3.96
C LYS A 264 14.83 6.11 3.21
N THR A 265 14.40 4.90 2.83
CA THR A 265 13.11 4.70 2.16
C THR A 265 11.94 5.03 3.08
N ILE A 266 11.99 4.61 4.35
CA ILE A 266 10.96 4.94 5.35
C ILE A 266 10.91 6.46 5.56
N ARG A 267 12.06 7.13 5.74
CA ARG A 267 12.13 8.59 5.88
C ARG A 267 11.55 9.32 4.68
N LEU A 268 11.82 8.84 3.47
CA LEU A 268 11.26 9.40 2.25
C LEU A 268 9.73 9.29 2.24
N ARG A 269 9.17 8.15 2.66
CA ARG A 269 7.72 7.96 2.79
C ARG A 269 7.09 9.01 3.71
N TYR A 270 7.70 9.26 4.87
CA TYR A 270 7.20 10.27 5.79
C TYR A 270 7.30 11.69 5.22
N ARG A 271 8.38 11.99 4.52
CA ARG A 271 8.52 13.29 3.84
C ARG A 271 7.48 13.52 2.75
N LEU A 272 7.05 12.47 2.07
CA LEU A 272 6.04 12.55 1.00
C LEU A 272 4.58 12.58 1.54
N LEU A 273 4.34 12.51 2.85
CA LEU A 273 2.98 12.47 3.40
C LEU A 273 2.07 13.60 2.93
N PRO A 274 2.50 14.88 2.85
CA PRO A 274 1.62 15.96 2.34
C PRO A 274 1.22 15.75 0.88
N TYR A 275 2.13 15.26 0.05
CA TYR A 275 1.83 14.89 -1.33
C TYR A 275 0.86 13.71 -1.41
N LEU A 276 1.12 12.67 -0.63
CA LEU A 276 0.29 11.47 -0.54
C LEU A 276 -1.13 11.78 -0.06
N TYR A 277 -1.27 12.54 1.03
CA TYR A 277 -2.56 12.84 1.61
C TYR A 277 -3.40 13.74 0.70
N SER A 278 -2.75 14.70 0.02
CA SER A 278 -3.41 15.51 -1.00
C SER A 278 -3.81 14.69 -2.23
N THR A 279 -3.00 13.68 -2.62
CA THR A 279 -3.37 12.73 -3.66
C THR A 279 -4.55 11.85 -3.21
N ALA A 280 -4.58 11.43 -1.93
CA ALA A 280 -5.71 10.68 -1.36
C ALA A 280 -7.03 11.47 -1.45
N TRP A 281 -6.97 12.77 -1.22
CA TRP A 281 -8.12 13.65 -1.43
C TRP A 281 -8.59 13.65 -2.88
N GLN A 282 -7.66 13.73 -3.85
CA GLN A 282 -8.03 13.66 -5.27
C GLN A 282 -8.61 12.30 -5.66
N VAL A 283 -8.08 11.21 -5.11
CA VAL A 283 -8.62 9.85 -5.28
C VAL A 283 -10.06 9.80 -4.78
N THR A 284 -10.34 10.30 -3.58
CA THR A 284 -11.66 10.27 -2.96
C THR A 284 -12.66 11.21 -3.63
N SER A 285 -12.24 12.44 -3.96
CA SER A 285 -13.15 13.49 -4.44
C SER A 285 -13.30 13.54 -5.96
N GLN A 286 -12.33 13.02 -6.72
CA GLN A 286 -12.27 13.17 -8.18
C GLN A 286 -12.13 11.82 -8.92
N GLY A 287 -12.01 10.70 -8.19
CA GLY A 287 -11.81 9.38 -8.79
C GLY A 287 -10.42 9.18 -9.41
N GLU A 288 -9.41 9.89 -8.92
CA GLU A 288 -8.01 9.71 -9.32
C GLU A 288 -7.43 8.38 -8.83
N SER A 289 -6.19 8.08 -9.21
CA SER A 289 -5.48 6.89 -8.77
C SER A 289 -4.09 7.24 -8.26
N TYR A 290 -3.60 6.50 -7.25
CA TYR A 290 -2.22 6.62 -6.78
C TYR A 290 -1.24 6.07 -7.83
N LEU A 291 -1.45 4.83 -8.25
CA LEU A 291 -0.67 4.18 -9.30
C LEU A 291 -1.40 4.38 -10.63
N ARG A 292 -0.72 5.01 -11.59
CA ARG A 292 -1.28 5.36 -12.89
C ARG A 292 -0.43 4.75 -14.00
N ALA A 293 -1.02 3.94 -14.83
CA ALA A 293 -0.34 3.40 -16.00
C ALA A 293 0.10 4.57 -16.92
N LEU A 294 1.30 4.50 -17.47
CA LEU A 294 1.89 5.61 -18.22
C LEU A 294 1.04 6.05 -19.42
N HIS A 295 0.32 5.14 -20.05
CA HIS A 295 -0.53 5.47 -21.19
C HIS A 295 -1.72 6.38 -20.83
N TYR A 296 -2.10 6.52 -19.55
CA TYR A 296 -3.11 7.50 -19.15
C TYR A 296 -2.67 8.93 -19.37
N ASP A 297 -1.42 9.22 -19.02
CA ASP A 297 -0.87 10.56 -19.05
C ASP A 297 -0.06 10.81 -20.33
N PHE A 298 0.40 9.75 -21.02
CA PHE A 298 1.29 9.79 -22.19
C PHE A 298 0.78 8.92 -23.36
N ALA A 299 -0.53 8.97 -23.64
CA ALA A 299 -1.18 8.13 -24.68
C ALA A 299 -0.60 8.29 -26.08
N SER A 300 0.00 9.44 -26.40
CA SER A 300 0.66 9.70 -27.69
C SER A 300 2.04 9.06 -27.81
N ASP A 301 2.60 8.58 -26.72
CA ASP A 301 3.87 7.86 -26.69
C ASP A 301 3.61 6.35 -26.68
N ARG A 302 3.73 5.73 -27.85
CA ARG A 302 3.43 4.29 -28.03
C ARG A 302 4.27 3.39 -27.13
N ARG A 303 5.49 3.81 -26.74
CA ARG A 303 6.33 3.01 -25.85
C ARG A 303 5.73 2.84 -24.47
N THR A 304 4.86 3.74 -24.03
CA THR A 304 4.21 3.68 -22.71
C THR A 304 3.03 2.69 -22.65
N TRP A 305 2.55 2.18 -23.80
CA TRP A 305 1.31 1.39 -23.84
C TRP A 305 1.43 0.04 -23.14
N ASP A 306 2.58 -0.62 -23.31
CA ASP A 306 2.85 -1.95 -22.72
C ASP A 306 3.90 -1.88 -21.58
N MET A 307 4.14 -0.68 -21.04
CA MET A 307 5.11 -0.53 -19.96
C MET A 307 4.59 -1.12 -18.66
N ALA A 308 5.27 -2.15 -18.16
CA ALA A 308 4.89 -2.91 -16.98
C ALA A 308 5.84 -2.73 -15.78
N ASP A 309 6.83 -1.86 -15.90
CA ASP A 309 7.91 -1.68 -14.91
C ASP A 309 8.10 -0.22 -14.49
N GLU A 310 7.33 0.71 -15.08
CA GLU A 310 7.31 2.13 -14.76
C GLU A 310 5.88 2.66 -14.73
N PHE A 311 5.61 3.64 -13.85
CA PHE A 311 4.26 4.20 -13.69
C PHE A 311 4.30 5.58 -13.05
N MET A 312 3.24 6.36 -13.22
CA MET A 312 3.08 7.59 -12.44
C MET A 312 2.54 7.29 -11.05
N PHE A 313 3.12 7.92 -10.04
CA PHE A 313 2.60 7.97 -8.69
C PHE A 313 1.98 9.36 -8.45
N GLY A 314 0.65 9.40 -8.40
CA GLY A 314 -0.09 10.64 -8.59
C GLY A 314 0.23 11.27 -9.94
N ARG A 315 0.22 12.60 -10.02
CA ARG A 315 0.43 13.33 -11.28
C ARG A 315 1.85 13.83 -11.51
N SER A 316 2.70 13.78 -10.49
CA SER A 316 4.00 14.46 -10.51
C SER A 316 5.22 13.52 -10.52
N ILE A 317 5.11 12.34 -9.94
CA ILE A 317 6.24 11.43 -9.74
C ILE A 317 6.16 10.27 -10.74
N LEU A 318 7.22 10.05 -11.50
CA LEU A 318 7.44 8.84 -12.28
C LEU A 318 8.23 7.86 -11.42
N ALA A 319 7.58 6.79 -11.02
CA ALA A 319 8.21 5.68 -10.32
C ALA A 319 8.85 4.72 -11.32
N THR A 320 10.13 4.44 -11.12
CA THR A 320 10.93 3.57 -12.00
C THR A 320 11.63 2.50 -11.17
N PRO A 321 10.90 1.62 -10.48
CA PRO A 321 11.48 0.68 -9.53
C PRO A 321 12.53 -0.21 -10.19
N ILE A 322 13.52 -0.64 -9.40
CA ILE A 322 14.52 -1.61 -9.82
C ILE A 322 13.97 -2.99 -9.56
N LEU A 323 13.71 -3.74 -10.62
CA LEU A 323 12.98 -5.01 -10.60
C LEU A 323 13.84 -6.24 -10.91
N ASN A 324 15.15 -6.03 -11.00
CA ASN A 324 16.13 -7.11 -11.22
C ASN A 324 17.28 -6.96 -10.24
N PRO A 325 17.93 -8.06 -9.84
CA PRO A 325 19.09 -8.01 -8.95
C PRO A 325 20.27 -7.32 -9.65
N GLN A 326 21.04 -6.55 -8.89
CA GLN A 326 22.22 -5.85 -9.36
C GLN A 326 23.48 -6.24 -8.57
N TYR A 327 23.30 -6.74 -7.35
CA TYR A 327 24.38 -7.13 -6.43
C TYR A 327 24.44 -8.63 -6.21
N THR A 328 23.31 -9.32 -6.38
CA THR A 328 23.17 -10.76 -6.14
C THR A 328 22.64 -11.46 -7.39
N GLU A 329 22.71 -12.78 -7.42
CA GLU A 329 22.06 -13.58 -8.46
C GLU A 329 20.59 -13.81 -8.11
N GLU A 330 19.72 -13.90 -9.12
CA GLU A 330 18.32 -14.23 -8.93
C GLU A 330 18.17 -15.68 -8.48
N LYS A 331 17.51 -15.91 -7.35
CA LYS A 331 17.15 -17.25 -6.91
C LYS A 331 15.94 -17.74 -7.71
N ILE A 332 16.09 -18.87 -8.39
CA ILE A 332 15.04 -19.45 -9.25
C ILE A 332 14.29 -20.53 -8.48
N PHE A 333 12.96 -20.47 -8.55
CA PHE A 333 12.06 -21.45 -7.94
C PHE A 333 11.21 -22.11 -9.03
N ARG A 334 10.95 -23.43 -8.86
CA ARG A 334 9.90 -24.10 -9.62
C ARG A 334 8.58 -24.05 -8.87
N GLU A 335 7.51 -23.77 -9.58
CA GLU A 335 6.16 -23.94 -9.03
C GLU A 335 5.88 -25.44 -8.85
N ASP A 336 5.38 -25.80 -7.66
CA ASP A 336 4.79 -27.10 -7.47
C ASP A 336 3.41 -27.10 -8.13
N ALA A 337 3.28 -27.87 -9.21
CA ALA A 337 2.05 -27.96 -9.99
C ALA A 337 0.87 -28.56 -9.19
N MET A 338 1.13 -29.22 -8.05
CA MET A 338 0.10 -29.89 -7.27
C MET A 338 -0.46 -29.03 -6.12
N SER A 339 0.34 -28.18 -5.49
CA SER A 339 -0.11 -27.40 -4.33
C SER A 339 -0.46 -25.96 -4.68
N GLY A 340 0.11 -25.39 -5.74
CA GLY A 340 -0.01 -23.96 -6.08
C GLY A 340 0.58 -23.00 -5.05
N TRP A 341 0.90 -23.51 -3.86
CA TRP A 341 1.33 -22.75 -2.68
C TRP A 341 2.82 -22.94 -2.37
N GLU A 342 3.37 -24.13 -2.68
CA GLU A 342 4.76 -24.42 -2.43
C GLU A 342 5.59 -24.30 -3.71
N LYS A 343 6.46 -23.31 -3.74
CA LYS A 343 7.53 -23.23 -4.74
C LYS A 343 8.74 -23.95 -4.17
N LYS A 344 9.10 -25.08 -4.78
CA LYS A 344 10.31 -25.81 -4.40
C LYS A 344 11.52 -25.20 -5.08
N GLU A 345 12.53 -24.93 -4.28
CA GLU A 345 13.84 -24.51 -4.76
C GLU A 345 14.43 -25.60 -5.67
N LEU A 346 15.08 -25.19 -6.77
CA LEU A 346 15.87 -26.10 -7.60
C LEU A 346 17.08 -26.58 -6.77
N LYS A 347 17.08 -27.87 -6.41
CA LYS A 347 18.03 -28.45 -5.47
C LYS A 347 19.49 -28.48 -5.94
N ASP A 348 19.80 -28.17 -7.19
CA ASP A 348 21.10 -28.46 -7.81
C ASP A 348 22.05 -27.25 -7.92
N GLU A 349 21.64 -26.05 -7.50
CA GLU A 349 22.61 -24.98 -7.38
C GLU A 349 23.10 -24.87 -5.95
N LYS A 350 24.36 -25.22 -5.74
CA LYS A 350 25.09 -24.81 -4.55
C LYS A 350 25.02 -23.30 -4.49
N ILE A 351 24.19 -22.78 -3.57
CA ILE A 351 24.15 -21.35 -3.27
C ILE A 351 25.56 -21.01 -2.81
N LYS A 352 26.35 -20.42 -3.72
CA LYS A 352 27.57 -19.73 -3.31
C LYS A 352 27.09 -18.65 -2.35
N GLU A 353 27.65 -18.58 -1.14
CA GLU A 353 27.57 -17.38 -0.33
C GLU A 353 28.13 -16.26 -1.18
N LEU A 354 27.25 -15.52 -1.83
CA LEU A 354 27.64 -14.40 -2.66
C LEU A 354 28.12 -13.30 -1.71
N ASN A 355 29.40 -13.00 -1.78
CA ASN A 355 29.96 -11.79 -1.18
C ASN A 355 29.46 -10.58 -1.95
N ALA A 356 28.16 -10.27 -1.81
CA ALA A 356 27.61 -9.08 -2.39
C ALA A 356 28.13 -7.86 -1.63
N ASP A 357 28.81 -6.99 -2.34
CA ASP A 357 29.21 -5.68 -1.83
C ASP A 357 28.12 -4.65 -2.16
N PHE A 358 27.27 -4.35 -1.19
CA PHE A 358 26.19 -3.38 -1.34
C PHE A 358 26.67 -1.92 -1.39
N THR A 359 27.98 -1.67 -1.26
CA THR A 359 28.56 -0.33 -1.40
C THR A 359 29.02 -0.03 -2.84
N GLU A 360 29.04 -1.04 -3.71
CA GLU A 360 29.40 -0.82 -5.12
C GLU A 360 28.42 0.14 -5.83
N GLU A 361 28.99 1.00 -6.65
CA GLU A 361 28.19 1.85 -7.54
C GLU A 361 27.55 1.00 -8.65
N LYS A 362 26.22 1.10 -8.75
CA LYS A 362 25.44 0.45 -9.81
C LYS A 362 24.71 1.50 -10.62
N THR A 363 24.34 1.14 -11.84
CA THR A 363 23.50 1.99 -12.71
C THR A 363 22.34 1.21 -13.26
N VAL A 364 21.28 1.92 -13.65
CA VAL A 364 20.10 1.36 -14.31
C VAL A 364 19.67 2.30 -15.44
N THR A 365 19.21 1.72 -16.54
CA THR A 365 18.63 2.47 -17.64
C THR A 365 17.12 2.45 -17.51
N LYS A 366 16.50 3.65 -17.58
CA LYS A 366 15.07 3.87 -17.46
C LYS A 366 14.56 4.73 -18.61
N TYR A 367 13.32 4.49 -19.00
CA TYR A 367 12.67 5.28 -20.05
C TYR A 367 11.98 6.50 -19.43
N LEU A 368 12.16 7.64 -20.05
CA LEU A 368 11.43 8.86 -19.70
C LEU A 368 10.37 9.15 -20.76
N PRO A 369 9.07 9.13 -20.42
CA PRO A 369 7.98 9.33 -21.37
C PRO A 369 8.11 10.64 -22.15
N LYS A 370 7.78 10.57 -23.45
CA LYS A 370 7.71 11.73 -24.33
C LYS A 370 6.53 12.63 -23.93
N GLY A 371 6.71 13.93 -24.04
CA GLY A 371 5.65 14.92 -23.74
C GLY A 371 5.88 15.68 -22.44
N ALA A 372 6.90 15.30 -21.69
CA ALA A 372 7.39 16.04 -20.53
C ALA A 372 8.91 15.94 -20.44
N ASP A 373 9.53 16.86 -19.71
CA ASP A 373 10.90 16.74 -19.22
C ASP A 373 10.87 16.27 -17.76
N TRP A 374 11.97 15.72 -17.27
CA TRP A 374 12.03 14.98 -16.04
C TRP A 374 13.23 15.31 -15.20
N PHE A 375 13.04 15.58 -13.93
CA PHE A 375 14.12 15.72 -12.97
C PHE A 375 14.34 14.39 -12.25
N ASP A 376 15.58 13.90 -12.23
CA ASP A 376 15.94 12.82 -11.30
C ASP A 376 15.72 13.33 -9.86
N PHE A 377 14.90 12.64 -9.09
CA PHE A 377 14.56 13.08 -7.72
C PHE A 377 15.78 13.19 -6.81
N ASN A 378 16.78 12.33 -6.99
CA ASN A 378 17.94 12.26 -6.09
C ASN A 378 19.04 13.27 -6.44
N THR A 379 19.25 13.56 -7.72
CA THR A 379 20.31 14.47 -8.18
C THR A 379 19.78 15.80 -8.66
N GLU A 380 18.48 15.91 -8.85
CA GLU A 380 17.80 17.05 -9.46
C GLU A 380 18.31 17.42 -10.87
N THR A 381 18.97 16.48 -11.52
CA THR A 381 19.41 16.62 -12.92
C THR A 381 18.19 16.56 -13.83
N LEU A 382 18.10 17.54 -14.74
CA LEU A 382 17.03 17.62 -15.74
C LEU A 382 17.37 16.76 -16.96
N TYR A 383 16.43 15.92 -17.37
CA TYR A 383 16.47 15.10 -18.58
C TYR A 383 15.30 15.44 -19.51
N ARG A 384 15.54 15.42 -20.81
CA ARG A 384 14.44 15.49 -21.79
C ARG A 384 13.73 14.15 -21.88
N GLY A 385 12.41 14.18 -22.01
CA GLY A 385 11.61 12.99 -22.26
C GLY A 385 11.77 12.41 -23.67
N GLY A 386 11.16 11.26 -23.90
CA GLY A 386 11.20 10.50 -25.15
C GLY A 386 12.49 9.71 -25.36
N ARG A 387 13.22 9.36 -24.29
CA ARG A 387 14.51 8.66 -24.36
C ARG A 387 14.78 7.76 -23.15
N ASP A 388 15.71 6.85 -23.34
CA ASP A 388 16.34 6.13 -22.24
C ASP A 388 17.42 6.98 -21.59
N VAL A 389 17.52 6.89 -20.27
CA VAL A 389 18.56 7.54 -19.47
C VAL A 389 19.18 6.52 -18.51
N THR A 390 20.49 6.58 -18.34
CA THR A 390 21.20 5.76 -17.36
C THR A 390 21.49 6.61 -16.14
N ILE A 391 21.04 6.13 -14.99
CA ILE A 391 21.18 6.81 -13.69
C ILE A 391 21.88 5.90 -12.68
N PRO A 392 22.56 6.48 -11.67
CA PRO A 392 23.04 5.69 -10.53
C PRO A 392 21.90 4.96 -9.81
N SER A 393 22.16 3.75 -9.37
CA SER A 393 21.18 2.88 -8.70
C SER A 393 21.73 2.19 -7.46
N ALA A 394 22.56 2.91 -6.68
CA ALA A 394 23.05 2.43 -5.40
C ALA A 394 21.91 1.82 -4.55
N LEU A 395 22.23 0.92 -3.63
CA LEU A 395 21.21 0.16 -2.89
C LEU A 395 20.22 1.10 -2.15
N ASP A 396 20.72 2.20 -1.59
CA ASP A 396 19.94 3.19 -0.82
C ASP A 396 19.17 4.20 -1.69
N ARG A 397 19.23 4.04 -3.02
CA ARG A 397 18.62 4.99 -3.95
C ARG A 397 17.30 4.48 -4.51
N THR A 398 16.21 5.14 -4.15
CA THR A 398 14.91 4.92 -4.80
C THR A 398 14.93 5.59 -6.17
N ALA A 399 14.85 4.80 -7.24
CA ALA A 399 14.83 5.30 -8.61
C ALA A 399 13.46 5.90 -8.93
N MET A 400 13.40 7.22 -9.07
CA MET A 400 12.20 7.96 -9.47
C MET A 400 12.57 9.32 -10.04
N PHE A 401 11.66 9.86 -10.85
CA PHE A 401 11.79 11.18 -11.46
C PHE A 401 10.58 12.04 -11.11
N VAL A 402 10.76 13.34 -11.18
CA VAL A 402 9.66 14.31 -11.04
C VAL A 402 9.46 15.04 -12.35
N LYS A 403 8.21 15.09 -12.78
CA LYS A 403 7.84 15.78 -14.02
C LYS A 403 8.13 17.29 -13.91
N ALA A 404 8.78 17.86 -14.91
CA ALA A 404 8.90 19.31 -15.02
C ALA A 404 7.51 19.97 -15.04
N GLY A 405 7.35 21.07 -14.34
CA GLY A 405 6.04 21.65 -14.05
C GLY A 405 5.31 20.94 -12.90
N SER A 406 6.04 20.58 -11.85
CA SER A 406 5.46 20.01 -10.62
C SER A 406 5.86 20.83 -9.40
N ILE A 407 5.04 20.74 -8.36
CA ILE A 407 5.29 21.27 -7.03
C ILE A 407 5.14 20.09 -6.06
N LEU A 408 6.18 19.77 -5.29
CA LEU A 408 6.15 18.73 -4.26
C LEU A 408 6.29 19.35 -2.86
N PRO A 409 5.27 19.24 -2.02
CA PRO A 409 5.40 19.52 -0.59
C PRO A 409 6.04 18.34 0.12
N LEU A 410 7.03 18.60 0.96
CA LEU A 410 7.74 17.60 1.75
C LEU A 410 7.65 17.96 3.24
N ALA A 411 7.19 17.02 4.05
CA ALA A 411 7.11 17.16 5.49
C ALA A 411 8.48 16.99 6.16
N PRO A 412 8.67 17.47 7.40
CA PRO A 412 9.80 17.08 8.21
C PRO A 412 9.79 15.58 8.52
N VAL A 413 10.94 14.99 8.78
CA VAL A 413 11.05 13.59 9.22
C VAL A 413 10.42 13.44 10.60
N MET A 414 9.63 12.37 10.78
CA MET A 414 8.88 12.04 11.99
C MET A 414 9.05 10.58 12.36
N GLN A 415 8.81 10.23 13.62
CA GLN A 415 8.78 8.84 14.10
C GLN A 415 7.45 8.14 13.83
N TYR A 416 6.35 8.89 13.82
CA TYR A 416 5.02 8.43 13.45
C TYR A 416 4.21 9.57 12.80
N ALA A 417 3.20 9.25 12.03
CA ALA A 417 2.54 10.19 11.11
C ALA A 417 1.90 11.42 11.79
N THR A 418 1.57 11.32 13.07
CA THR A 418 0.94 12.40 13.87
C THR A 418 1.88 13.03 14.90
N GLU A 419 3.19 12.72 14.85
CA GLU A 419 4.17 13.26 15.80
C GLU A 419 4.29 14.79 15.71
N LYS A 420 4.26 15.31 14.48
CA LYS A 420 4.42 16.75 14.21
C LYS A 420 3.32 17.20 13.27
N GLN A 421 2.81 18.38 13.56
CA GLN A 421 1.99 19.08 12.59
C GLN A 421 2.88 19.56 11.42
N TRP A 422 2.28 19.80 10.26
CA TRP A 422 3.00 20.31 9.07
C TRP A 422 3.17 21.84 9.16
N ASP A 423 3.77 22.29 10.26
CA ASP A 423 4.04 23.71 10.54
C ASP A 423 5.21 24.26 9.71
N ASN A 424 6.03 23.39 9.16
CA ASN A 424 7.19 23.71 8.35
C ASN A 424 7.29 22.72 7.19
N LEU A 425 6.90 23.15 6.00
CA LEU A 425 6.95 22.33 4.79
C LEU A 425 8.01 22.85 3.84
N ASP A 426 8.80 21.94 3.28
CA ASP A 426 9.63 22.22 2.13
C ASP A 426 8.79 22.15 0.85
N ILE A 427 8.79 23.20 0.05
CA ILE A 427 8.08 23.26 -1.23
C ILE A 427 9.13 23.27 -2.34
N VAL A 428 9.27 22.12 -3.02
CA VAL A 428 10.20 21.99 -4.14
C VAL A 428 9.44 22.18 -5.45
N ILE A 429 9.85 23.19 -6.21
CA ILE A 429 9.31 23.48 -7.54
C ILE A 429 10.24 22.86 -8.56
N TYR A 430 9.71 22.06 -9.45
CA TYR A 430 10.42 21.48 -10.59
C TYR A 430 10.06 22.30 -11.83
N PRO A 431 10.92 23.27 -12.23
CA PRO A 431 10.57 24.22 -13.29
C PRO A 431 10.53 23.55 -14.67
N GLY A 432 10.22 24.33 -15.71
CA GLY A 432 10.13 23.87 -17.10
C GLY A 432 8.80 24.24 -17.75
N CYS A 433 7.71 24.16 -17.00
CA CYS A 433 6.40 24.68 -17.37
C CYS A 433 5.62 25.12 -16.13
N ASN A 434 4.42 25.69 -16.33
CA ASN A 434 3.55 26.08 -15.24
C ASN A 434 3.12 24.83 -14.45
N ALA A 435 2.92 25.01 -13.14
CA ALA A 435 2.51 23.93 -12.24
C ALA A 435 1.41 24.39 -11.30
N THR A 436 0.61 23.41 -10.85
CA THR A 436 -0.36 23.60 -9.77
C THR A 436 -0.25 22.46 -8.80
N PHE A 437 -0.48 22.74 -7.52
CA PHE A 437 -0.62 21.73 -6.47
C PHE A 437 -1.69 22.19 -5.47
N LEU A 438 -2.55 21.28 -5.05
CA LEU A 438 -3.55 21.53 -4.02
C LEU A 438 -3.17 20.79 -2.75
N LEU A 439 -2.69 21.51 -1.74
CA LEU A 439 -2.46 20.97 -0.41
C LEU A 439 -3.79 20.80 0.31
N TYR A 440 -4.10 19.59 0.74
CA TYR A 440 -5.30 19.22 1.47
C TYR A 440 -4.99 18.83 2.91
N GLU A 441 -5.82 19.26 3.86
CA GLU A 441 -5.72 18.91 5.28
C GLU A 441 -7.10 18.81 5.92
N ASP A 442 -7.26 17.88 6.86
CA ASP A 442 -8.43 17.69 7.69
C ASP A 442 -8.06 17.19 9.09
N GLU A 443 -9.02 16.73 9.88
CA GLU A 443 -8.78 16.21 11.23
C GLU A 443 -8.08 14.84 11.28
N GLY A 444 -7.95 14.14 10.13
CA GLY A 444 -7.21 12.87 9.99
C GLY A 444 -8.07 11.63 10.16
N ASP A 445 -8.72 11.41 11.29
CA ASP A 445 -9.25 10.10 11.65
C ASP A 445 -10.79 9.98 11.64
N ASN A 446 -11.51 11.08 11.43
CA ASN A 446 -12.99 11.12 11.43
C ASN A 446 -13.57 11.38 10.04
N TYR A 447 -14.90 11.46 9.97
CA TYR A 447 -15.64 11.74 8.73
C TYR A 447 -16.16 13.18 8.63
N ASN A 448 -15.66 14.11 9.45
CA ASN A 448 -16.10 15.51 9.41
C ASN A 448 -15.79 16.18 8.07
N TYR A 449 -14.77 15.70 7.35
CA TYR A 449 -14.46 16.18 6.01
C TYR A 449 -15.64 16.04 5.00
N GLU A 450 -16.49 15.03 5.17
CA GLU A 450 -17.69 14.86 4.33
C GLU A 450 -18.71 15.98 4.54
N ARG A 451 -18.61 16.70 5.65
CA ARG A 451 -19.43 17.86 6.01
C ARG A 451 -18.69 19.19 5.82
N GLY A 452 -17.57 19.17 5.11
CA GLY A 452 -16.79 20.36 4.79
C GLY A 452 -15.74 20.76 5.84
N ALA A 453 -15.48 19.94 6.88
CA ALA A 453 -14.43 20.19 7.86
C ALA A 453 -13.05 19.78 7.30
N TYR A 454 -12.55 20.55 6.36
CA TYR A 454 -11.21 20.41 5.77
C TYR A 454 -10.73 21.77 5.26
N SER A 455 -9.46 21.88 4.95
CA SER A 455 -8.89 23.04 4.28
C SER A 455 -8.06 22.68 3.07
N THR A 456 -8.02 23.61 2.11
CA THR A 456 -7.16 23.50 0.94
C THR A 456 -6.37 24.78 0.73
N ILE A 457 -5.11 24.60 0.25
CA ILE A 457 -4.23 25.71 -0.17
C ILE A 457 -3.74 25.38 -1.57
N GLU A 458 -4.15 26.18 -2.55
CA GLU A 458 -3.69 26.00 -3.93
C GLU A 458 -2.37 26.74 -4.13
N MET A 459 -1.39 26.07 -4.73
CA MET A 459 -0.08 26.60 -5.09
C MET A 459 0.04 26.61 -6.60
N LYS A 460 0.45 27.75 -7.18
CA LYS A 460 0.58 27.97 -8.63
C LYS A 460 1.94 28.51 -8.98
N TRP A 461 2.66 27.79 -9.81
CA TRP A 461 3.94 28.24 -10.37
C TRP A 461 3.75 28.81 -11.77
N ASP A 462 4.08 30.08 -11.96
CA ASP A 462 4.22 30.70 -13.27
C ASP A 462 5.70 30.61 -13.70
N ASN A 463 5.97 29.69 -14.63
CA ASN A 463 7.34 29.40 -15.04
C ASN A 463 8.01 30.57 -15.80
N LYS A 464 7.24 31.39 -16.52
CA LYS A 464 7.76 32.57 -17.26
C LYS A 464 8.11 33.70 -16.31
N LYS A 465 7.26 33.96 -15.34
CA LYS A 465 7.47 35.02 -14.34
C LYS A 465 8.35 34.58 -13.18
N ARG A 466 8.67 33.29 -13.11
CA ARG A 466 9.39 32.65 -11.96
C ARG A 466 8.76 33.04 -10.62
N THR A 467 7.46 32.93 -10.54
CA THR A 467 6.69 33.31 -9.34
C THR A 467 5.80 32.16 -8.89
N LEU A 468 5.91 31.82 -7.61
CA LEU A 468 4.97 30.95 -6.92
C LEU A 468 3.89 31.78 -6.24
N THR A 469 2.64 31.57 -6.62
CA THR A 469 1.48 32.08 -5.89
C THR A 469 1.00 31.00 -4.95
N ILE A 470 0.92 31.28 -3.66
CA ILE A 470 0.25 30.48 -2.65
C ILE A 470 -1.07 31.18 -2.37
N ASP A 471 -2.20 30.60 -2.80
CA ASP A 471 -3.49 31.23 -2.71
C ASP A 471 -4.00 31.31 -1.25
N SER A 472 -5.01 32.11 -1.00
CA SER A 472 -5.70 32.13 0.29
C SER A 472 -6.27 30.74 0.61
N ARG A 473 -6.11 30.33 1.86
CA ARG A 473 -6.70 29.07 2.38
C ARG A 473 -8.21 29.08 2.21
N LYS A 474 -8.76 27.95 1.75
CA LYS A 474 -10.19 27.72 1.68
C LYS A 474 -10.59 26.64 2.69
N GLY A 475 -11.69 26.88 3.40
CA GLY A 475 -12.19 25.96 4.41
C GLY A 475 -11.47 26.04 5.75
N ASN A 476 -11.99 25.30 6.71
CA ASN A 476 -11.43 25.17 8.06
C ASN A 476 -11.87 23.86 8.70
N PHE A 477 -11.19 23.47 9.77
CA PHE A 477 -11.53 22.30 10.59
C PHE A 477 -10.99 22.48 12.03
N PRO A 478 -11.55 21.79 13.03
CA PRO A 478 -11.04 21.82 14.40
C PRO A 478 -9.58 21.41 14.48
N GLY A 479 -8.76 22.18 15.21
CA GLY A 479 -7.31 21.90 15.34
C GLY A 479 -6.46 22.30 14.13
N MET A 480 -7.05 22.96 13.13
CA MET A 480 -6.33 23.42 11.94
C MET A 480 -5.21 24.39 12.32
N MET A 481 -4.05 24.16 11.72
CA MET A 481 -2.91 25.07 11.85
C MET A 481 -3.18 26.36 11.06
N THR A 482 -3.19 27.48 11.77
CA THR A 482 -3.46 28.80 11.16
C THR A 482 -2.22 29.43 10.54
N ASN A 483 -1.07 29.25 11.18
CA ASN A 483 0.20 29.81 10.71
C ASN A 483 1.20 28.69 10.46
N ARG A 484 1.94 28.78 9.34
CA ARG A 484 3.00 27.85 9.00
C ARG A 484 4.12 28.52 8.21
N ARG A 485 5.23 27.82 8.11
CA ARG A 485 6.36 28.18 7.27
C ARG A 485 6.40 27.33 6.00
N PHE A 486 6.69 27.97 4.87
CA PHE A 486 7.06 27.29 3.65
C PHE A 486 8.50 27.66 3.29
N ASN A 487 9.35 26.66 3.15
CA ASN A 487 10.69 26.78 2.63
C ASN A 487 10.64 26.43 1.13
N ILE A 488 10.74 27.42 0.28
CA ILE A 488 10.50 27.29 -1.15
C ILE A 488 11.84 27.31 -1.88
N ARG A 489 12.07 26.32 -2.74
CA ARG A 489 13.23 26.28 -3.61
C ARG A 489 12.89 25.71 -4.99
N LEU A 490 13.75 25.98 -5.96
CA LEU A 490 13.70 25.34 -7.26
C LEU A 490 14.60 24.10 -7.25
N ALA A 491 14.15 23.03 -7.89
CA ALA A 491 15.01 21.87 -8.13
C ALA A 491 16.26 22.28 -8.91
N GLY A 492 17.40 21.73 -8.51
CA GLY A 492 18.71 22.07 -9.08
C GLY A 492 19.33 23.36 -8.53
N THR A 493 18.75 23.96 -7.49
CA THR A 493 19.32 25.16 -6.83
C THR A 493 19.37 24.99 -5.33
N GLU A 494 20.33 25.66 -4.69
CA GLU A 494 20.45 25.70 -3.23
C GLU A 494 19.69 26.88 -2.59
N ASP A 495 19.19 27.82 -3.41
CA ASP A 495 18.51 29.02 -2.92
C ASP A 495 17.14 28.66 -2.32
N VAL A 496 16.97 28.93 -1.03
CA VAL A 496 15.72 28.71 -0.29
C VAL A 496 15.12 30.04 0.14
N LYS A 497 13.86 30.25 -0.23
CA LYS A 497 13.06 31.40 0.29
C LYS A 497 12.07 30.89 1.32
N THR A 498 12.19 31.36 2.55
CA THR A 498 11.27 31.06 3.63
C THR A 498 10.20 32.14 3.75
N VAL A 499 8.94 31.73 3.75
CA VAL A 499 7.80 32.61 3.93
C VAL A 499 6.88 32.11 5.06
N ASN A 500 6.35 33.06 5.83
CA ASN A 500 5.31 32.76 6.82
C ASN A 500 3.94 32.91 6.15
N TYR A 501 3.11 31.91 6.28
CA TYR A 501 1.78 31.87 5.69
C TYR A 501 0.74 31.78 6.81
N ASN A 502 -0.20 32.73 6.79
CA ASN A 502 -1.28 32.88 7.78
C ASN A 502 -2.68 32.60 7.19
N GLY A 503 -2.74 32.05 6.01
CA GLY A 503 -4.01 31.84 5.29
C GLY A 503 -4.35 32.89 4.23
N THR A 504 -3.57 33.97 4.16
CA THR A 504 -3.71 35.02 3.12
C THR A 504 -2.79 34.73 1.93
N ALA A 505 -3.26 35.05 0.73
CA ALA A 505 -2.47 34.81 -0.50
C ALA A 505 -1.15 35.59 -0.49
N ILE A 506 -0.09 34.92 -0.96
CA ILE A 506 1.25 35.51 -1.11
C ILE A 506 1.85 35.12 -2.45
N ASN A 507 2.67 36.02 -3.00
CA ASN A 507 3.47 35.76 -4.18
C ASN A 507 4.96 35.73 -3.82
N VAL A 508 5.67 34.73 -4.30
CA VAL A 508 7.10 34.52 -4.02
C VAL A 508 7.84 34.42 -5.35
N SER A 509 8.64 35.43 -5.66
CA SER A 509 9.53 35.41 -6.85
C SER A 509 10.77 34.58 -6.54
N MET A 510 11.14 33.68 -7.47
CA MET A 510 12.28 32.77 -7.34
C MET A 510 13.38 33.09 -8.33
#